data_e9f5a5e2a219f6813905bfdd965756ee
#
_entry.id   e9f5a5e2a219f6813905bfdd965756ee
#
_cell.length_a   1.000
_cell.length_b   1.000
_cell.length_c   1.000
_cell.angle_alpha   90.00
_cell.angle_beta   90.00
_cell.angle_gamma   90.00
#
_symmetry.space_group_name_H-M   'P 1'
#
loop_
_entity.id
_entity.type
_entity.pdbx_description
1 polymer ?
#
loop_
_entity_poly.entity_id
_entity_poly.type
_entity_poly.pdbx_seq_one_letter_code
_entity_poly.pdbx_strand_id
1 'polypeptide(L)'
;MKVLVLGGSGYIGSRLCAALAAGGWATPISASARRATPGIEHRKIDARDGAALSAALRGMDAVVNCVAGDAASIAQGAATLARASEEARCPRIVNLSSMSVYGFQQGTVQEDAPFDPTLGWYARAKCEAELHLASFAQAGGSVVNLRPGCVWGPGSQLWVGRIGRWLRAGRLGDLGEGGDGWSNLVHVDDICAAIMAVLRAPEAVRQVRTYNLAAPDSPRWNEYFADLALAIGATPVQRISRRQLRADAWLAGPVLKIAHTALERAGRAALALPEPISPGLVGLWDRQLKLDSRLAERELDMAWTCYGTALRQSALWYLQRDGMPGSERRSAVAVPPA
;
A
#
# COMPACT_ATOMS: atom_id res chain seq x y z
N MET A 1 -24.37 6.36 -4.40
CA MET A 1 -23.69 5.08 -4.10
C MET A 1 -23.12 5.13 -2.69
N LYS A 2 -23.40 4.16 -1.81
CA LYS A 2 -22.83 4.07 -0.46
C LYS A 2 -21.67 3.06 -0.48
N VAL A 3 -20.48 3.48 -0.05
CA VAL A 3 -19.25 2.67 -0.12
C VAL A 3 -18.63 2.53 1.27
N LEU A 4 -18.57 1.30 1.79
CA LEU A 4 -17.81 1.02 3.00
C LEU A 4 -16.32 0.88 2.67
N VAL A 5 -15.45 1.64 3.32
CA VAL A 5 -14.00 1.58 3.12
C VAL A 5 -13.36 0.95 4.37
N LEU A 6 -13.07 -0.36 4.31
CA LEU A 6 -12.33 -1.07 5.36
C LEU A 6 -10.86 -0.64 5.33
N GLY A 7 -10.31 -0.32 6.49
CA GLY A 7 -9.01 0.32 6.57
C GLY A 7 -9.03 1.79 6.16
N GLY A 8 -10.20 2.43 6.23
CA GLY A 8 -10.43 3.81 5.81
C GLY A 8 -9.59 4.87 6.54
N SER A 9 -8.98 4.57 7.68
CA SER A 9 -8.02 5.45 8.35
C SER A 9 -6.55 5.21 7.96
N GLY A 10 -6.29 4.25 7.07
CA GLY A 10 -4.94 3.95 6.53
C GLY A 10 -4.51 4.93 5.44
N TYR A 11 -3.27 4.78 4.95
CA TYR A 11 -2.68 5.65 3.94
C TYR A 11 -3.53 5.75 2.66
N ILE A 12 -3.91 4.62 2.07
CA ILE A 12 -4.74 4.59 0.86
C ILE A 12 -6.21 4.89 1.22
N GLY A 13 -6.73 4.24 2.27
CA GLY A 13 -8.15 4.34 2.61
C GLY A 13 -8.60 5.75 2.98
N SER A 14 -7.79 6.53 3.69
CA SER A 14 -8.14 7.92 4.03
C SER A 14 -8.17 8.83 2.81
N ARG A 15 -7.22 8.67 1.88
CA ARG A 15 -7.23 9.39 0.61
C ARG A 15 -8.43 9.02 -0.26
N LEU A 16 -8.74 7.73 -0.34
CA LEU A 16 -9.91 7.26 -1.05
C LEU A 16 -11.21 7.85 -0.48
N CYS A 17 -11.36 7.85 0.85
CA CYS A 17 -12.51 8.46 1.50
C CYS A 17 -12.65 9.95 1.14
N ALA A 18 -11.53 10.70 1.18
CA ALA A 18 -11.51 12.10 0.80
C ALA A 18 -11.86 12.30 -0.69
N ALA A 19 -11.30 11.49 -1.59
CA ALA A 19 -11.56 11.57 -3.03
C ALA A 19 -13.02 11.23 -3.37
N LEU A 20 -13.61 10.20 -2.74
CA LEU A 20 -15.01 9.83 -2.93
C LEU A 20 -15.96 10.94 -2.43
N ALA A 21 -15.68 11.52 -1.26
CA ALA A 21 -16.47 12.63 -0.71
C ALA A 21 -16.40 13.87 -1.60
N ALA A 22 -15.19 14.25 -2.06
CA ALA A 22 -14.99 15.39 -2.96
C ALA A 22 -15.67 15.18 -4.32
N GLY A 23 -15.74 13.95 -4.80
CA GLY A 23 -16.37 13.61 -6.08
C GLY A 23 -17.91 13.72 -6.08
N GLY A 24 -18.57 13.73 -4.92
CA GLY A 24 -20.00 13.94 -4.75
C GLY A 24 -20.93 12.81 -5.26
N TRP A 25 -20.42 11.82 -6.00
CA TRP A 25 -21.23 10.73 -6.60
C TRP A 25 -21.33 9.49 -5.69
N ALA A 26 -20.47 9.39 -4.68
CA ALA A 26 -20.49 8.33 -3.70
C ALA A 26 -20.35 8.88 -2.28
N THR A 27 -21.00 8.24 -1.32
CA THR A 27 -20.90 8.55 0.11
C THR A 27 -19.98 7.51 0.75
N PRO A 28 -18.73 7.85 1.09
CA PRO A 28 -17.84 6.94 1.77
C PRO A 28 -18.19 6.82 3.25
N ILE A 29 -18.13 5.59 3.78
CA ILE A 29 -18.21 5.27 5.19
C ILE A 29 -16.89 4.59 5.56
N SER A 30 -16.10 5.24 6.41
CA SER A 30 -14.82 4.70 6.88
C SER A 30 -15.05 3.63 7.93
N ALA A 31 -14.33 2.51 7.84
CA ALA A 31 -14.33 1.49 8.88
C ALA A 31 -12.91 1.07 9.24
N SER A 32 -12.59 1.08 10.53
CA SER A 32 -11.30 0.61 11.04
C SER A 32 -11.37 0.32 12.53
N ALA A 33 -10.48 -0.54 13.02
CA ALA A 33 -10.43 -0.89 14.45
C ALA A 33 -9.83 0.20 15.35
N ARG A 34 -9.05 1.14 14.78
CA ARG A 34 -8.15 1.99 15.59
C ARG A 34 -8.51 3.47 15.61
N ARG A 35 -8.75 4.09 14.46
CA ARG A 35 -8.87 5.55 14.32
C ARG A 35 -10.03 5.93 13.42
N ALA A 36 -10.68 7.03 13.75
CA ALA A 36 -11.64 7.66 12.86
C ALA A 36 -10.91 8.37 11.69
N THR A 37 -11.61 8.51 10.58
CA THR A 37 -11.19 9.35 9.44
C THR A 37 -11.85 10.72 9.62
N PRO A 38 -11.09 11.80 9.76
CA PRO A 38 -11.68 13.14 9.96
C PRO A 38 -12.66 13.51 8.84
N GLY A 39 -13.80 14.09 9.20
CA GLY A 39 -14.81 14.57 8.25
C GLY A 39 -15.61 13.48 7.51
N ILE A 40 -15.39 12.21 7.81
CA ILE A 40 -16.07 11.06 7.19
C ILE A 40 -16.82 10.27 8.26
N GLU A 41 -18.03 9.80 7.97
CA GLU A 41 -18.74 8.85 8.84
C GLU A 41 -17.82 7.66 9.14
N HIS A 42 -17.66 7.35 10.43
CA HIS A 42 -16.73 6.31 10.84
C HIS A 42 -17.42 5.22 11.67
N ARG A 43 -17.14 3.97 11.33
CA ARG A 43 -17.55 2.79 12.09
C ARG A 43 -16.33 2.07 12.66
N LYS A 44 -16.30 1.90 13.99
CA LYS A 44 -15.22 1.16 14.64
C LYS A 44 -15.46 -0.34 14.47
N ILE A 45 -14.73 -0.97 13.57
CA ILE A 45 -14.90 -2.38 13.19
C ILE A 45 -13.54 -3.06 13.09
N ASP A 46 -13.37 -4.22 13.71
CA ASP A 46 -12.29 -5.16 13.40
C ASP A 46 -12.73 -5.97 12.16
N ALA A 47 -11.90 -6.05 11.12
CA ALA A 47 -12.20 -6.79 9.90
C ALA A 47 -12.46 -8.30 10.13
N ARG A 48 -12.12 -8.83 11.30
CA ARG A 48 -12.36 -10.21 11.71
C ARG A 48 -13.68 -10.41 12.46
N ASP A 49 -14.37 -9.33 12.81
CA ASP A 49 -15.69 -9.39 13.47
C ASP A 49 -16.79 -9.50 12.39
N GLY A 50 -17.24 -10.73 12.14
CA GLY A 50 -18.25 -11.02 11.11
C GLY A 50 -19.58 -10.36 11.37
N ALA A 51 -20.05 -10.35 12.61
CA ALA A 51 -21.35 -9.78 12.97
C ALA A 51 -21.36 -8.25 12.79
N ALA A 52 -20.32 -7.57 13.28
CA ALA A 52 -20.17 -6.13 13.11
C ALA A 52 -20.00 -5.76 11.62
N LEU A 53 -19.27 -6.58 10.85
CA LEU A 53 -19.03 -6.36 9.43
C LEU A 53 -20.29 -6.58 8.61
N SER A 54 -21.06 -7.67 8.85
CA SER A 54 -22.33 -7.93 8.20
C SER A 54 -23.33 -6.79 8.49
N ALA A 55 -23.42 -6.34 9.74
CA ALA A 55 -24.29 -5.21 10.09
C ALA A 55 -23.88 -3.91 9.37
N ALA A 56 -22.57 -3.66 9.22
CA ALA A 56 -22.05 -2.47 8.55
C ALA A 56 -22.24 -2.50 7.02
N LEU A 57 -22.28 -3.68 6.43
CA LEU A 57 -22.46 -3.86 4.98
C LEU A 57 -23.90 -3.77 4.51
N ARG A 58 -24.87 -3.86 5.41
CA ARG A 58 -26.30 -3.75 5.03
C ARG A 58 -26.59 -2.40 4.38
N GLY A 59 -27.16 -2.44 3.18
CA GLY A 59 -27.48 -1.24 2.41
C GLY A 59 -26.29 -0.51 1.82
N MET A 60 -25.12 -1.16 1.79
CA MET A 60 -23.96 -0.68 1.04
C MET A 60 -24.03 -1.20 -0.41
N ASP A 61 -23.69 -0.34 -1.35
CA ASP A 61 -23.60 -0.70 -2.77
C ASP A 61 -22.27 -1.38 -3.11
N ALA A 62 -21.23 -1.10 -2.31
CA ALA A 62 -19.92 -1.72 -2.46
C ALA A 62 -19.10 -1.63 -1.17
N VAL A 63 -18.09 -2.50 -1.07
CA VAL A 63 -17.04 -2.40 -0.06
C VAL A 63 -15.67 -2.36 -0.71
N VAL A 64 -14.80 -1.48 -0.22
CA VAL A 64 -13.38 -1.41 -0.62
C VAL A 64 -12.54 -1.92 0.54
N ASN A 65 -11.79 -3.00 0.31
CA ASN A 65 -10.92 -3.60 1.31
C ASN A 65 -9.50 -3.06 1.19
N CYS A 66 -9.17 -2.05 2.02
CA CYS A 66 -7.82 -1.49 2.17
C CYS A 66 -7.10 -2.04 3.43
N VAL A 67 -7.53 -3.18 3.97
CA VAL A 67 -6.94 -3.74 5.18
C VAL A 67 -5.52 -4.18 4.93
N ALA A 68 -4.62 -3.69 5.78
CA ALA A 68 -3.23 -4.08 5.90
C ALA A 68 -2.94 -4.38 7.37
N GLY A 69 -1.82 -5.04 7.66
CA GLY A 69 -1.43 -5.39 9.03
C GLY A 69 -0.75 -6.74 9.08
N ASP A 70 -1.12 -7.57 10.05
CA ASP A 70 -0.61 -8.96 10.16
C ASP A 70 -1.34 -9.93 9.22
N ALA A 71 -0.81 -11.15 9.11
CA ALA A 71 -1.34 -12.19 8.24
C ALA A 71 -2.81 -12.52 8.55
N ALA A 72 -3.19 -12.58 9.82
CA ALA A 72 -4.55 -12.89 10.24
C ALA A 72 -5.53 -11.78 9.83
N SER A 73 -5.15 -10.51 10.02
CA SER A 73 -5.98 -9.37 9.61
C SER A 73 -6.22 -9.36 8.10
N ILE A 74 -5.24 -9.79 7.29
CA ILE A 74 -5.35 -9.85 5.83
C ILE A 74 -6.18 -11.07 5.39
N ALA A 75 -5.75 -12.28 5.72
CA ALA A 75 -6.36 -13.50 5.21
C ALA A 75 -7.72 -13.81 5.88
N GLN A 76 -7.78 -13.84 7.23
CA GLN A 76 -9.03 -14.08 7.94
C GLN A 76 -10.01 -12.93 7.77
N GLY A 77 -9.51 -11.68 7.72
CA GLY A 77 -10.35 -10.51 7.42
C GLY A 77 -11.02 -10.62 6.06
N ALA A 78 -10.31 -11.12 5.03
CA ALA A 78 -10.90 -11.35 3.71
C ALA A 78 -11.93 -12.48 3.71
N ALA A 79 -11.66 -13.59 4.42
CA ALA A 79 -12.64 -14.67 4.58
C ALA A 79 -13.91 -14.21 5.29
N THR A 80 -13.75 -13.38 6.33
CA THR A 80 -14.88 -12.79 7.06
C THR A 80 -15.65 -11.82 6.18
N LEU A 81 -14.95 -10.99 5.38
CA LEU A 81 -15.54 -10.04 4.45
C LEU A 81 -16.39 -10.76 3.40
N ALA A 82 -15.89 -11.84 2.81
CA ALA A 82 -16.63 -12.64 1.81
C ALA A 82 -18.01 -13.08 2.37
N ARG A 83 -18.00 -13.72 3.54
CA ARG A 83 -19.22 -14.19 4.22
C ARG A 83 -20.16 -13.04 4.62
N ALA A 84 -19.60 -12.00 5.23
CA ALA A 84 -20.39 -10.85 5.66
C ALA A 84 -21.03 -10.10 4.48
N SER A 85 -20.35 -10.03 3.33
CA SER A 85 -20.89 -9.42 2.10
C SER A 85 -22.05 -10.24 1.53
N GLU A 86 -21.95 -11.56 1.55
CA GLU A 86 -23.02 -12.46 1.14
C GLU A 86 -24.25 -12.33 2.05
N GLU A 87 -24.06 -12.41 3.38
CA GLU A 87 -25.12 -12.24 4.39
C GLU A 87 -25.82 -10.87 4.29
N ALA A 88 -25.04 -9.81 4.08
CA ALA A 88 -25.56 -8.44 3.96
C ALA A 88 -26.12 -8.12 2.57
N ARG A 89 -25.95 -9.02 1.58
CA ARG A 89 -26.25 -8.79 0.16
C ARG A 89 -25.55 -7.55 -0.41
N CYS A 90 -24.32 -7.29 0.03
CA CYS A 90 -23.47 -6.25 -0.56
C CYS A 90 -22.89 -6.80 -1.87
N PRO A 91 -23.21 -6.23 -3.04
CA PRO A 91 -22.99 -6.90 -4.32
C PRO A 91 -21.54 -6.90 -4.80
N ARG A 92 -20.70 -5.95 -4.32
CA ARG A 92 -19.38 -5.71 -4.89
C ARG A 92 -18.29 -5.55 -3.83
N ILE A 93 -17.17 -6.26 -4.04
CA ILE A 93 -15.94 -6.11 -3.26
C ILE A 93 -14.81 -5.62 -4.19
N VAL A 94 -14.19 -4.49 -3.84
CA VAL A 94 -12.91 -4.05 -4.43
C VAL A 94 -11.81 -4.31 -3.42
N ASN A 95 -10.87 -5.19 -3.76
CA ASN A 95 -9.85 -5.65 -2.83
C ASN A 95 -8.46 -5.13 -3.22
N LEU A 96 -7.79 -4.45 -2.29
CA LEU A 96 -6.37 -4.12 -2.45
C LEU A 96 -5.52 -5.34 -2.11
N SER A 97 -5.11 -6.05 -3.14
CA SER A 97 -4.10 -7.10 -3.09
C SER A 97 -2.68 -6.53 -3.14
N SER A 98 -1.75 -7.16 -3.82
CA SER A 98 -0.36 -6.70 -3.96
C SER A 98 0.37 -7.48 -5.06
N MET A 99 1.37 -6.87 -5.71
CA MET A 99 2.30 -7.59 -6.57
C MET A 99 3.05 -8.73 -5.86
N SER A 100 3.07 -8.75 -4.53
CA SER A 100 3.73 -9.81 -3.75
C SER A 100 3.14 -11.20 -3.98
N VAL A 101 1.92 -11.30 -4.51
CA VAL A 101 1.27 -12.58 -4.86
C VAL A 101 2.00 -13.33 -5.98
N TYR A 102 2.82 -12.62 -6.75
CA TYR A 102 3.65 -13.20 -7.81
C TYR A 102 5.00 -13.77 -7.34
N GLY A 103 5.33 -13.58 -6.06
CA GLY A 103 6.50 -14.19 -5.44
C GLY A 103 7.82 -13.84 -6.11
N PHE A 104 8.55 -14.87 -6.55
CA PHE A 104 9.86 -14.75 -7.20
C PHE A 104 9.83 -14.76 -8.73
N GLN A 105 8.67 -14.57 -9.35
CA GLN A 105 8.59 -14.46 -10.81
C GLN A 105 9.48 -13.34 -11.33
N GLN A 106 9.95 -13.49 -12.56
CA GLN A 106 10.84 -12.55 -13.24
C GLN A 106 10.27 -12.13 -14.60
N GLY A 107 10.76 -11.02 -15.11
CA GLY A 107 10.30 -10.45 -16.38
C GLY A 107 9.01 -9.66 -16.22
N THR A 108 8.30 -9.46 -17.32
CA THR A 108 7.00 -8.77 -17.35
C THR A 108 5.89 -9.73 -16.94
N VAL A 109 5.14 -9.37 -15.90
CA VAL A 109 4.13 -10.24 -15.26
C VAL A 109 2.74 -9.66 -15.49
N GLN A 110 1.86 -10.46 -16.05
CA GLN A 110 0.44 -10.17 -16.30
C GLN A 110 -0.45 -10.74 -15.19
N GLU A 111 -1.74 -10.38 -15.23
CA GLU A 111 -2.71 -10.70 -14.17
C GLU A 111 -3.03 -12.20 -14.06
N ASP A 112 -2.86 -12.96 -15.13
CA ASP A 112 -3.08 -14.41 -15.21
C ASP A 112 -1.90 -15.23 -14.69
N ALA A 113 -0.77 -14.58 -14.37
CA ALA A 113 0.38 -15.27 -13.81
C ALA A 113 0.03 -15.97 -12.48
N PRO A 114 0.52 -17.20 -12.27
CA PRO A 114 0.16 -18.00 -11.10
C PRO A 114 0.64 -17.37 -9.79
N PHE A 115 -0.05 -17.66 -8.70
CA PHE A 115 0.39 -17.28 -7.37
C PHE A 115 1.68 -18.00 -6.96
N ASP A 116 2.58 -17.25 -6.35
CA ASP A 116 3.75 -17.78 -5.66
C ASP A 116 3.81 -17.23 -4.22
N PRO A 117 3.27 -17.97 -3.23
CA PRO A 117 3.23 -17.53 -1.83
C PRO A 117 4.57 -17.66 -1.11
N THR A 118 5.64 -18.10 -1.78
CA THR A 118 6.93 -18.45 -1.15
C THR A 118 7.74 -17.23 -0.70
N LEU A 119 7.38 -16.03 -1.16
CA LEU A 119 8.04 -14.77 -0.79
C LEU A 119 7.97 -14.44 0.72
N GLY A 120 7.07 -15.07 1.45
CA GLY A 120 6.92 -14.89 2.89
C GLY A 120 5.47 -14.74 3.33
N TRP A 121 5.29 -14.42 4.60
CA TRP A 121 3.97 -14.36 5.23
C TRP A 121 2.99 -13.38 4.56
N TYR A 122 3.49 -12.23 4.11
CA TYR A 122 2.65 -11.19 3.48
C TYR A 122 2.12 -11.65 2.11
N ALA A 123 2.99 -12.22 1.27
CA ALA A 123 2.59 -12.79 -0.01
C ALA A 123 1.54 -13.88 0.16
N ARG A 124 1.81 -14.82 1.10
CA ARG A 124 0.88 -15.89 1.45
C ARG A 124 -0.48 -15.35 1.87
N ALA A 125 -0.51 -14.40 2.81
CA ALA A 125 -1.75 -13.81 3.30
C ALA A 125 -2.54 -13.10 2.19
N LYS A 126 -1.86 -12.44 1.23
CA LYS A 126 -2.52 -11.80 0.08
C LYS A 126 -3.06 -12.82 -0.91
N CYS A 127 -2.33 -13.92 -1.18
CA CYS A 127 -2.86 -15.03 -1.99
C CYS A 127 -4.10 -15.66 -1.33
N GLU A 128 -4.04 -15.98 -0.05
CA GLU A 128 -5.17 -16.53 0.72
C GLU A 128 -6.37 -15.58 0.70
N ALA A 129 -6.14 -14.27 0.84
CA ALA A 129 -7.20 -13.27 0.77
C ALA A 129 -7.92 -13.28 -0.59
N GLU A 130 -7.18 -13.32 -1.71
CA GLU A 130 -7.80 -13.40 -3.05
C GLU A 130 -8.60 -14.70 -3.23
N LEU A 131 -8.08 -15.84 -2.74
CA LEU A 131 -8.80 -17.12 -2.79
C LEU A 131 -10.09 -17.10 -1.97
N HIS A 132 -10.07 -16.51 -0.77
CA HIS A 132 -11.29 -16.37 0.05
C HIS A 132 -12.33 -15.47 -0.62
N LEU A 133 -11.90 -14.37 -1.26
CA LEU A 133 -12.83 -13.48 -1.96
C LEU A 133 -13.39 -14.11 -3.24
N ALA A 134 -12.65 -15.00 -3.89
CA ALA A 134 -13.16 -15.72 -5.06
C ALA A 134 -14.40 -16.58 -4.74
N SER A 135 -14.53 -17.10 -3.52
CA SER A 135 -15.73 -17.83 -3.10
C SER A 135 -16.99 -16.95 -3.10
N PHE A 136 -16.88 -15.69 -2.71
CA PHE A 136 -17.98 -14.72 -2.80
C PHE A 136 -18.43 -14.47 -4.25
N ALA A 137 -17.48 -14.43 -5.19
CA ALA A 137 -17.82 -14.32 -6.62
C ALA A 137 -18.56 -15.56 -7.12
N GLN A 138 -18.16 -16.76 -6.68
CA GLN A 138 -18.86 -18.02 -7.01
C GLN A 138 -20.29 -18.03 -6.46
N ALA A 139 -20.52 -17.43 -5.28
CA ALA A 139 -21.85 -17.28 -4.68
C ALA A 139 -22.72 -16.21 -5.38
N GLY A 140 -22.20 -15.49 -6.35
CA GLY A 140 -22.96 -14.52 -7.15
C GLY A 140 -22.57 -13.06 -6.98
N GLY A 141 -21.58 -12.75 -6.13
CA GLY A 141 -21.04 -11.42 -5.95
C GLY A 141 -20.08 -11.00 -7.06
N SER A 142 -19.59 -9.78 -6.97
CA SER A 142 -18.56 -9.22 -7.86
C SER A 142 -17.28 -8.91 -7.06
N VAL A 143 -16.13 -9.38 -7.51
CA VAL A 143 -14.83 -9.13 -6.89
C VAL A 143 -13.88 -8.52 -7.89
N VAL A 144 -13.23 -7.40 -7.51
CA VAL A 144 -12.13 -6.83 -8.27
C VAL A 144 -10.90 -6.80 -7.39
N ASN A 145 -9.86 -7.53 -7.77
CA ASN A 145 -8.55 -7.49 -7.12
C ASN A 145 -7.66 -6.46 -7.82
N LEU A 146 -7.18 -5.48 -7.06
CA LEU A 146 -6.15 -4.56 -7.51
C LEU A 146 -4.81 -5.00 -6.92
N ARG A 147 -3.84 -5.31 -7.77
CA ARG A 147 -2.48 -5.75 -7.38
C ARG A 147 -1.47 -4.63 -7.59
N PRO A 148 -1.41 -3.65 -6.67
CA PRO A 148 -0.45 -2.57 -6.79
C PRO A 148 0.98 -3.06 -6.57
N GLY A 149 1.92 -2.37 -7.24
CA GLY A 149 3.32 -2.38 -6.90
C GLY A 149 3.60 -1.59 -5.61
N CYS A 150 4.65 -0.80 -5.59
CA CYS A 150 5.03 0.01 -4.43
C CYS A 150 4.24 1.33 -4.42
N VAL A 151 3.21 1.41 -3.57
CA VAL A 151 2.34 2.60 -3.49
C VAL A 151 3.06 3.73 -2.77
N TRP A 152 3.39 4.79 -3.50
CA TRP A 152 4.15 5.93 -3.02
C TRP A 152 3.41 7.27 -3.22
N GLY A 153 4.05 8.36 -2.83
CA GLY A 153 3.47 9.70 -2.90
C GLY A 153 3.49 10.39 -1.54
N PRO A 154 2.94 11.59 -1.41
CA PRO A 154 2.84 12.31 -0.14
C PRO A 154 2.12 11.47 0.92
N GLY A 155 2.71 11.34 2.10
CA GLY A 155 2.18 10.50 3.19
C GLY A 155 2.75 9.08 3.24
N SER A 156 3.44 8.60 2.20
CA SER A 156 4.03 7.25 2.18
C SER A 156 5.22 7.14 3.13
N GLN A 157 4.98 6.57 4.32
CA GLN A 157 6.05 6.34 5.29
C GLN A 157 7.03 5.26 4.82
N LEU A 158 6.54 4.26 4.08
CA LEU A 158 7.36 3.12 3.66
C LEU A 158 8.28 3.48 2.49
N TRP A 159 7.73 4.09 1.45
CA TRP A 159 8.44 4.29 0.19
C TRP A 159 9.01 5.68 -0.01
N VAL A 160 8.61 6.66 0.82
CA VAL A 160 9.19 8.02 0.81
C VAL A 160 9.87 8.33 2.14
N GLY A 161 9.14 8.30 3.24
CA GLY A 161 9.66 8.72 4.54
C GLY A 161 10.86 7.88 4.99
N ARG A 162 10.73 6.56 4.99
CA ARG A 162 11.80 5.64 5.41
C ARG A 162 12.99 5.68 4.45
N ILE A 163 12.73 5.65 3.14
CA ILE A 163 13.78 5.75 2.13
C ILE A 163 14.56 7.06 2.29
N GLY A 164 13.86 8.20 2.42
CA GLY A 164 14.49 9.51 2.63
C GLY A 164 15.36 9.56 3.89
N ARG A 165 14.93 8.96 5.00
CA ARG A 165 15.74 8.90 6.22
C ARG A 165 17.01 8.05 6.04
N TRP A 166 16.93 6.93 5.34
CA TRP A 166 18.10 6.10 5.05
C TRP A 166 19.09 6.80 4.11
N LEU A 167 18.59 7.50 3.08
CA LEU A 167 19.41 8.29 2.17
C LEU A 167 20.15 9.40 2.92
N ARG A 168 19.47 10.18 3.77
CA ARG A 168 20.10 11.23 4.59
C ARG A 168 21.10 10.68 5.60
N ALA A 169 20.88 9.47 6.11
CA ALA A 169 21.80 8.81 7.03
C ALA A 169 22.98 8.11 6.33
N GLY A 170 23.08 8.17 5.00
CA GLY A 170 24.13 7.49 4.22
C GLY A 170 24.04 5.95 4.31
N ARG A 171 22.89 5.39 4.69
CA ARG A 171 22.66 3.93 4.80
C ARG A 171 22.05 3.34 3.55
N LEU A 172 21.54 4.18 2.66
CA LEU A 172 21.00 3.84 1.35
C LEU A 172 21.55 4.80 0.30
N GLY A 173 21.65 4.33 -0.94
CA GLY A 173 22.20 5.10 -2.05
C GLY A 173 22.24 4.24 -3.31
N ASP A 174 23.29 4.35 -4.12
CA ASP A 174 23.50 3.47 -5.26
C ASP A 174 23.96 2.08 -4.77
N LEU A 175 23.15 1.06 -5.03
CA LEU A 175 23.41 -0.33 -4.64
C LEU A 175 24.09 -1.15 -5.74
N GLY A 176 24.41 -0.53 -6.89
CA GLY A 176 24.87 -1.25 -8.07
C GLY A 176 23.87 -2.28 -8.54
N GLU A 177 24.35 -3.44 -8.98
CA GLU A 177 23.47 -4.53 -9.44
C GLU A 177 22.37 -4.90 -8.43
N GLY A 178 22.60 -4.73 -7.13
CA GLY A 178 21.61 -5.03 -6.08
C GLY A 178 20.45 -4.04 -6.00
N GLY A 179 20.48 -2.96 -6.77
CA GLY A 179 19.41 -1.98 -6.89
C GLY A 179 18.84 -1.86 -8.31
N ASP A 180 19.17 -2.80 -9.20
CA ASP A 180 18.71 -2.78 -10.59
C ASP A 180 17.34 -3.44 -10.80
N GLY A 181 16.68 -3.86 -9.73
CA GLY A 181 15.32 -4.37 -9.79
C GLY A 181 14.31 -3.29 -10.17
N TRP A 182 13.15 -3.72 -10.69
CA TRP A 182 12.03 -2.82 -11.00
C TRP A 182 11.34 -2.36 -9.72
N SER A 183 11.17 -1.05 -9.56
CA SER A 183 10.51 -0.49 -8.38
C SER A 183 8.99 -0.67 -8.41
N ASN A 184 8.40 -0.79 -9.60
CA ASN A 184 6.95 -0.87 -9.80
C ASN A 184 6.21 0.19 -8.98
N LEU A 185 6.71 1.42 -8.96
CA LEU A 185 6.10 2.52 -8.23
C LEU A 185 4.74 2.88 -8.84
N VAL A 186 3.78 3.16 -7.99
CA VAL A 186 2.46 3.67 -8.38
C VAL A 186 2.03 4.75 -7.40
N HIS A 187 1.58 5.90 -7.91
CA HIS A 187 1.15 7.00 -7.05
C HIS A 187 -0.13 6.63 -6.30
N VAL A 188 -0.25 7.08 -5.06
CA VAL A 188 -1.42 6.75 -4.22
C VAL A 188 -2.73 7.26 -4.81
N ASP A 189 -2.70 8.40 -5.50
CA ASP A 189 -3.90 8.96 -6.14
C ASP A 189 -4.32 8.15 -7.37
N ASP A 190 -3.37 7.50 -8.06
CA ASP A 190 -3.68 6.56 -9.16
C ASP A 190 -4.37 5.30 -8.62
N ILE A 191 -3.99 4.82 -7.43
CA ILE A 191 -4.72 3.74 -6.76
C ILE A 191 -6.15 4.16 -6.44
N CYS A 192 -6.34 5.39 -5.92
CA CYS A 192 -7.67 5.92 -5.67
C CYS A 192 -8.47 6.06 -6.97
N ALA A 193 -7.85 6.53 -8.06
CA ALA A 193 -8.46 6.64 -9.38
C ALA A 193 -8.91 5.26 -9.91
N ALA A 194 -8.05 4.23 -9.82
CA ALA A 194 -8.39 2.86 -10.21
C ALA A 194 -9.58 2.32 -9.41
N ILE A 195 -9.60 2.50 -8.08
CA ILE A 195 -10.73 2.08 -7.25
C ILE A 195 -12.01 2.81 -7.67
N MET A 196 -11.94 4.12 -7.89
CA MET A 196 -13.09 4.92 -8.32
C MET A 196 -13.58 4.53 -9.72
N ALA A 197 -12.69 4.20 -10.65
CA ALA A 197 -13.05 3.69 -11.97
C ALA A 197 -13.81 2.35 -11.86
N VAL A 198 -13.29 1.42 -11.06
CA VAL A 198 -13.97 0.14 -10.77
C VAL A 198 -15.36 0.37 -10.16
N LEU A 199 -15.49 1.29 -9.19
CA LEU A 199 -16.78 1.57 -8.54
C LEU A 199 -17.80 2.19 -9.49
N ARG A 200 -17.37 2.97 -10.49
CA ARG A 200 -18.23 3.58 -11.52
C ARG A 200 -18.60 2.62 -12.64
N ALA A 201 -17.78 1.61 -12.88
CA ALA A 201 -18.04 0.63 -13.92
C ALA A 201 -19.36 -0.11 -13.65
N PRO A 202 -20.12 -0.48 -14.71
CA PRO A 202 -21.29 -1.35 -14.56
C PRO A 202 -20.92 -2.64 -13.82
N GLU A 203 -21.84 -3.16 -13.04
CA GLU A 203 -21.60 -4.43 -12.35
C GLU A 203 -21.33 -5.55 -13.35
N ALA A 204 -20.12 -6.06 -13.36
CA ALA A 204 -19.81 -7.35 -13.98
C ALA A 204 -20.24 -8.44 -13.00
N VAL A 205 -21.42 -8.99 -13.20
CA VAL A 205 -22.03 -10.00 -12.33
C VAL A 205 -21.19 -11.29 -12.34
N ARG A 206 -20.90 -11.84 -11.15
CA ARG A 206 -20.34 -13.19 -10.92
C ARG A 206 -18.93 -13.41 -11.45
N GLN A 207 -18.06 -12.40 -11.42
CA GLN A 207 -16.69 -12.54 -11.92
C GLN A 207 -15.66 -12.02 -10.90
N VAL A 208 -14.51 -12.69 -10.90
CA VAL A 208 -13.28 -12.13 -10.34
C VAL A 208 -12.53 -11.42 -11.45
N ARG A 209 -12.34 -10.12 -11.32
CA ARG A 209 -11.49 -9.33 -12.19
C ARG A 209 -10.21 -8.96 -11.45
N THR A 210 -9.10 -8.91 -12.13
CA THR A 210 -7.82 -8.54 -11.52
C THR A 210 -7.12 -7.50 -12.38
N TYR A 211 -6.44 -6.52 -11.74
CA TYR A 211 -5.65 -5.50 -12.41
C TYR A 211 -4.31 -5.30 -11.68
N ASN A 212 -3.22 -5.35 -12.43
CA ASN A 212 -1.92 -4.89 -11.98
C ASN A 212 -1.88 -3.36 -12.03
N LEU A 213 -1.28 -2.74 -11.01
CA LEU A 213 -1.17 -1.29 -10.94
C LEU A 213 0.28 -0.88 -10.65
N ALA A 214 0.98 -0.46 -11.70
CA ALA A 214 2.30 0.18 -11.64
C ALA A 214 2.39 1.21 -12.76
N ALA A 215 2.96 2.37 -12.48
CA ALA A 215 3.14 3.39 -13.50
C ALA A 215 4.13 2.89 -14.57
N PRO A 216 3.84 3.08 -15.87
CA PRO A 216 4.70 2.59 -16.96
C PRO A 216 6.11 3.18 -16.93
N ASP A 217 6.24 4.43 -16.48
CA ASP A 217 7.49 5.18 -16.31
C ASP A 217 8.17 4.96 -14.95
N SER A 218 7.75 3.93 -14.22
CA SER A 218 8.36 3.57 -12.94
C SER A 218 9.84 3.21 -13.13
N PRO A 219 10.78 3.89 -12.44
CA PRO A 219 12.22 3.68 -12.61
C PRO A 219 12.70 2.38 -11.96
N ARG A 220 13.97 2.04 -12.15
CA ARG A 220 14.65 1.06 -11.31
C ARG A 220 14.94 1.64 -9.93
N TRP A 221 15.20 0.78 -8.93
CA TRP A 221 15.43 1.25 -7.56
C TRP A 221 16.61 2.20 -7.42
N ASN A 222 17.73 1.95 -8.09
CA ASN A 222 18.89 2.86 -8.05
C ASN A 222 18.56 4.26 -8.59
N GLU A 223 17.80 4.32 -9.68
CA GLU A 223 17.33 5.59 -10.25
C GLU A 223 16.43 6.32 -9.25
N TYR A 224 15.46 5.60 -8.69
CA TYR A 224 14.57 6.17 -7.67
C TYR A 224 15.33 6.68 -6.43
N PHE A 225 16.33 5.93 -5.95
CA PHE A 225 17.14 6.37 -4.80
C PHE A 225 17.96 7.61 -5.11
N ALA A 226 18.57 7.67 -6.29
CA ALA A 226 19.32 8.84 -6.72
C ALA A 226 18.42 10.07 -6.88
N ASP A 227 17.29 9.91 -7.55
CA ASP A 227 16.34 10.99 -7.80
C ASP A 227 15.73 11.54 -6.49
N LEU A 228 15.31 10.64 -5.58
CA LEU A 228 14.80 11.07 -4.28
C LEU A 228 15.89 11.74 -3.44
N ALA A 229 17.12 11.20 -3.45
CA ALA A 229 18.24 11.82 -2.73
C ALA A 229 18.50 13.24 -3.23
N LEU A 230 18.54 13.45 -4.54
CA LEU A 230 18.70 14.78 -5.15
C LEU A 230 17.54 15.70 -4.75
N ALA A 231 16.30 15.22 -4.85
CA ALA A 231 15.10 16.02 -4.57
C ALA A 231 14.98 16.45 -3.10
N ILE A 232 15.54 15.68 -2.15
CA ILE A 232 15.52 15.99 -0.70
C ILE A 232 16.83 16.58 -0.18
N GLY A 233 17.83 16.82 -1.05
CA GLY A 233 19.15 17.35 -0.67
C GLY A 233 20.03 16.37 0.09
N ALA A 234 19.85 15.06 -0.07
CA ALA A 234 20.67 14.00 0.53
C ALA A 234 21.85 13.63 -0.41
N THR A 235 22.69 14.62 -0.72
CA THR A 235 23.83 14.51 -1.64
C THR A 235 25.16 14.74 -0.93
N PRO A 236 26.27 14.13 -1.42
CA PRO A 236 26.36 13.22 -2.57
C PRO A 236 25.73 11.84 -2.31
N VAL A 237 25.18 11.23 -3.36
CA VAL A 237 24.63 9.86 -3.27
C VAL A 237 25.78 8.88 -3.10
N GLN A 238 25.76 8.14 -2.01
CA GLN A 238 26.83 7.20 -1.69
C GLN A 238 26.66 5.86 -2.41
N ARG A 239 27.76 5.25 -2.78
CA ARG A 239 27.79 3.85 -3.21
C ARG A 239 27.76 2.93 -1.99
N ILE A 240 26.73 2.10 -1.89
CA ILE A 240 26.58 1.13 -0.78
C ILE A 240 26.92 -0.26 -1.31
N SER A 241 28.00 -0.84 -0.80
CA SER A 241 28.40 -2.18 -1.22
C SER A 241 27.43 -3.26 -0.72
N ARG A 242 27.35 -4.37 -1.45
CA ARG A 242 26.53 -5.55 -1.03
C ARG A 242 26.90 -6.02 0.40
N ARG A 243 28.16 -5.91 0.80
CA ARG A 243 28.62 -6.28 2.16
C ARG A 243 28.06 -5.34 3.21
N GLN A 244 28.14 -4.02 2.98
CA GLN A 244 27.54 -3.02 3.89
C GLN A 244 26.04 -3.21 4.02
N LEU A 245 25.32 -3.37 2.90
CA LEU A 245 23.89 -3.55 2.90
C LEU A 245 23.47 -4.84 3.64
N ARG A 246 24.20 -5.95 3.43
CA ARG A 246 23.98 -7.20 4.17
C ARG A 246 24.28 -7.03 5.66
N ALA A 247 25.40 -6.40 6.04
CA ALA A 247 25.72 -6.14 7.44
C ALA A 247 24.60 -5.31 8.10
N ASP A 248 24.10 -4.28 7.45
CA ASP A 248 22.98 -3.48 7.95
C ASP A 248 21.71 -4.34 8.09
N ALA A 249 21.32 -5.09 7.07
CA ALA A 249 20.07 -5.85 7.07
C ALA A 249 20.07 -7.07 8.01
N TRP A 250 21.19 -7.81 8.08
CA TRP A 250 21.23 -9.10 8.82
C TRP A 250 21.86 -9.00 10.21
N LEU A 251 22.72 -7.98 10.46
CA LEU A 251 23.33 -7.77 11.78
C LEU A 251 22.72 -6.61 12.53
N ALA A 252 22.72 -5.41 11.96
CA ALA A 252 22.19 -4.23 12.62
C ALA A 252 20.63 -4.24 12.68
N GLY A 253 19.97 -4.70 11.64
CA GLY A 253 18.52 -4.73 11.53
C GLY A 253 17.80 -5.43 12.68
N PRO A 254 18.13 -6.70 13.04
CA PRO A 254 17.54 -7.40 14.18
C PRO A 254 17.77 -6.68 15.51
N VAL A 255 18.98 -6.17 15.76
CA VAL A 255 19.33 -5.41 16.98
C VAL A 255 18.49 -4.14 17.08
N LEU A 256 18.41 -3.36 16.00
CA LEU A 256 17.60 -2.14 15.94
C LEU A 256 16.11 -2.44 16.17
N LYS A 257 15.61 -3.53 15.60
CA LYS A 257 14.21 -3.95 15.79
C LYS A 257 13.90 -4.27 17.26
N ILE A 258 14.79 -5.00 17.94
CA ILE A 258 14.64 -5.30 19.37
C ILE A 258 14.69 -4.01 20.18
N ALA A 259 15.65 -3.11 19.90
CA ALA A 259 15.79 -1.85 20.59
C ALA A 259 14.57 -0.93 20.41
N HIS A 260 14.00 -0.84 19.18
CA HIS A 260 12.75 -0.12 18.93
C HIS A 260 11.60 -0.67 19.77
N THR A 261 11.42 -2.00 19.77
CA THR A 261 10.35 -2.65 20.55
C THR A 261 10.50 -2.41 22.06
N ALA A 262 11.73 -2.45 22.57
CA ALA A 262 12.01 -2.17 23.99
C ALA A 262 11.72 -0.72 24.36
N LEU A 263 12.11 0.24 23.50
CA LEU A 263 11.85 1.67 23.73
C LEU A 263 10.37 2.02 23.66
N GLU A 264 9.62 1.42 22.71
CA GLU A 264 8.17 1.58 22.63
C GLU A 264 7.48 1.09 23.89
N ARG A 265 7.87 -0.10 24.40
CA ARG A 265 7.34 -0.63 25.67
C ARG A 265 7.69 0.22 26.89
N ALA A 266 8.86 0.86 26.87
CA ALA A 266 9.30 1.76 27.94
C ALA A 266 8.72 3.18 27.83
N GLY A 267 7.85 3.46 26.86
CA GLY A 267 7.30 4.79 26.62
C GLY A 267 8.33 5.82 26.10
N ARG A 268 9.53 5.38 25.75
CA ARG A 268 10.66 6.20 25.29
C ARG A 268 10.81 6.21 23.77
N ALA A 269 9.73 6.08 23.03
CA ALA A 269 9.72 6.06 21.54
C ALA A 269 10.31 7.34 20.90
N ALA A 270 10.61 8.38 21.68
CA ALA A 270 11.23 9.63 21.22
C ALA A 270 12.74 9.54 20.98
N LEU A 271 13.42 8.47 21.43
CA LEU A 271 14.82 8.23 21.07
C LEU A 271 14.87 7.78 19.59
N ALA A 272 15.43 8.66 18.75
CA ALA A 272 15.54 8.47 17.30
C ALA A 272 16.60 7.41 16.97
N LEU A 273 16.26 6.14 17.16
CA LEU A 273 17.07 5.05 16.62
C LEU A 273 16.92 4.98 15.10
N PRO A 274 17.98 4.63 14.37
CA PRO A 274 17.88 4.37 12.94
C PRO A 274 16.88 3.26 12.63
N GLU A 275 16.02 3.47 11.64
CA GLU A 275 15.07 2.42 11.23
C GLU A 275 15.83 1.23 10.59
N PRO A 276 15.47 -0.02 10.94
CA PRO A 276 16.15 -1.19 10.39
C PRO A 276 15.82 -1.36 8.89
N ILE A 277 16.85 -1.68 8.10
CA ILE A 277 16.69 -2.23 6.75
C ILE A 277 16.39 -3.73 6.90
N SER A 278 15.31 -4.21 6.30
CA SER A 278 14.98 -5.63 6.38
C SER A 278 15.55 -6.44 5.22
N PRO A 279 15.91 -7.72 5.40
CA PRO A 279 16.35 -8.58 4.32
C PRO A 279 15.35 -8.69 3.16
N GLY A 280 14.05 -8.63 3.46
CA GLY A 280 13.00 -8.66 2.44
C GLY A 280 13.03 -7.46 1.50
N LEU A 281 13.42 -6.25 1.99
CA LEU A 281 13.61 -5.08 1.15
C LEU A 281 14.83 -5.22 0.24
N VAL A 282 15.92 -5.75 0.76
CA VAL A 282 17.13 -6.01 -0.05
C VAL A 282 16.80 -6.95 -1.22
N GLY A 283 16.04 -8.02 -0.96
CA GLY A 283 15.58 -8.91 -2.02
C GLY A 283 14.57 -8.27 -2.99
N LEU A 284 13.79 -7.28 -2.54
CA LEU A 284 12.89 -6.52 -3.40
C LEU A 284 13.66 -5.61 -4.37
N TRP A 285 14.72 -4.95 -3.91
CA TRP A 285 15.52 -4.02 -4.72
C TRP A 285 16.30 -4.69 -5.86
N ASP A 286 16.59 -5.98 -5.75
CA ASP A 286 17.26 -6.78 -6.78
C ASP A 286 16.26 -7.50 -7.73
N ARG A 287 14.96 -7.40 -7.47
CA ARG A 287 13.96 -8.22 -8.17
C ARG A 287 13.68 -7.71 -9.59
N GLN A 288 13.79 -8.63 -10.56
CA GLN A 288 13.54 -8.37 -11.98
C GLN A 288 12.09 -8.64 -12.38
N LEU A 289 11.14 -8.35 -11.52
CA LEU A 289 9.70 -8.43 -11.81
C LEU A 289 9.20 -7.04 -12.21
N LYS A 290 8.63 -6.93 -13.41
CA LYS A 290 7.93 -5.73 -13.91
C LYS A 290 6.46 -6.04 -14.09
N LEU A 291 5.57 -5.29 -13.44
CA LEU A 291 4.14 -5.43 -13.63
C LEU A 291 3.71 -4.90 -15.00
N ASP A 292 2.89 -5.66 -15.69
CA ASP A 292 2.17 -5.20 -16.88
C ASP A 292 0.82 -4.61 -16.46
N SER A 293 0.67 -3.31 -16.58
CA SER A 293 -0.56 -2.58 -16.19
C SER A 293 -1.45 -2.19 -17.38
N ARG A 294 -1.13 -2.66 -18.60
CA ARG A 294 -1.89 -2.32 -19.82
C ARG A 294 -3.36 -2.72 -19.77
N LEU A 295 -3.70 -3.75 -18.98
CA LEU A 295 -5.10 -4.13 -18.78
C LEU A 295 -5.87 -3.03 -18.03
N ALA A 296 -5.28 -2.49 -16.94
CA ALA A 296 -5.85 -1.38 -16.20
C ALA A 296 -5.96 -0.11 -17.06
N GLU A 297 -4.97 0.18 -17.90
CA GLU A 297 -5.02 1.31 -18.83
C GLU A 297 -6.22 1.22 -19.78
N ARG A 298 -6.43 0.06 -20.37
CA ARG A 298 -7.52 -0.14 -21.34
C ARG A 298 -8.91 -0.20 -20.72
N GLU A 299 -9.06 -0.90 -19.60
CA GLU A 299 -10.39 -1.20 -19.03
C GLU A 299 -10.83 -0.18 -17.99
N LEU A 300 -9.89 0.48 -17.30
CA LEU A 300 -10.19 1.48 -16.27
C LEU A 300 -9.88 2.91 -16.72
N ASP A 301 -9.46 3.10 -17.99
CA ASP A 301 -9.06 4.40 -18.55
C ASP A 301 -8.04 5.14 -17.66
N MET A 302 -6.99 4.40 -17.24
CA MET A 302 -6.01 4.92 -16.30
C MET A 302 -5.09 5.96 -16.94
N ALA A 303 -5.09 7.15 -16.38
CA ALA A 303 -4.08 8.17 -16.61
C ALA A 303 -3.13 8.21 -15.42
N TRP A 304 -1.88 7.76 -15.63
CA TRP A 304 -0.90 7.67 -14.55
C TRP A 304 -0.30 9.03 -14.20
N THR A 305 -0.11 9.26 -12.91
CA THR A 305 0.66 10.42 -12.46
C THR A 305 2.11 10.29 -12.93
N CYS A 306 2.59 11.27 -13.73
CA CYS A 306 3.97 11.29 -14.22
C CYS A 306 4.98 11.18 -13.06
N TYR A 307 5.98 10.31 -13.21
CA TYR A 307 7.00 10.04 -12.20
C TYR A 307 7.64 11.30 -11.63
N GLY A 308 8.07 12.24 -12.48
CA GLY A 308 8.69 13.49 -12.03
C GLY A 308 7.77 14.39 -11.19
N THR A 309 6.46 14.35 -11.46
CA THR A 309 5.46 15.08 -10.64
C THR A 309 5.27 14.40 -9.28
N ALA A 310 5.10 13.08 -9.27
CA ALA A 310 4.99 12.28 -8.05
C ALA A 310 6.25 12.42 -7.16
N LEU A 311 7.43 12.45 -7.77
CA LEU A 311 8.70 12.64 -7.06
C LEU A 311 8.76 14.01 -6.37
N ARG A 312 8.45 15.10 -7.09
CA ARG A 312 8.43 16.46 -6.52
C ARG A 312 7.45 16.56 -5.35
N GLN A 313 6.22 16.06 -5.51
CA GLN A 313 5.22 16.07 -4.44
C GLN A 313 5.68 15.28 -3.21
N SER A 314 6.28 14.10 -3.44
CA SER A 314 6.81 13.23 -2.38
C SER A 314 7.96 13.88 -1.62
N ALA A 315 8.90 14.50 -2.34
CA ALA A 315 10.04 15.20 -1.77
C ALA A 315 9.60 16.43 -0.94
N LEU A 316 8.67 17.23 -1.46
CA LEU A 316 8.10 18.37 -0.72
C LEU A 316 7.43 17.91 0.58
N TRP A 317 6.60 16.88 0.52
CA TRP A 317 5.99 16.31 1.72
C TRP A 317 7.05 15.84 2.74
N TYR A 318 8.10 15.16 2.28
CA TYR A 318 9.17 14.69 3.15
C TYR A 318 9.91 15.86 3.83
N LEU A 319 10.27 16.88 3.07
CA LEU A 319 10.98 18.06 3.58
C LEU A 319 10.15 18.86 4.59
N GLN A 320 8.86 19.04 4.35
CA GLN A 320 7.95 19.71 5.28
C GLN A 320 7.83 18.96 6.61
N ARG A 321 7.87 17.64 6.57
CA ARG A 321 7.73 16.80 7.77
C ARG A 321 9.01 16.67 8.57
N ASP A 322 10.14 16.44 7.92
CA ASP A 322 11.45 16.24 8.57
C ASP A 322 12.19 17.56 8.82
N GLY A 323 11.77 18.66 8.19
CA GLY A 323 12.25 20.00 8.50
C GLY A 323 11.67 20.58 9.80
N MET A 324 10.65 19.96 10.41
CA MET A 324 10.06 20.40 11.67
C MET A 324 10.82 19.83 12.90
N PRO A 325 11.06 20.65 13.93
CA PRO A 325 11.61 20.18 15.23
C PRO A 325 10.71 19.10 15.85
N GLY A 326 11.30 18.18 16.62
CA GLY A 326 10.66 16.95 17.10
C GLY A 326 9.33 17.09 17.88
N SER A 327 9.00 18.27 18.44
CA SER A 327 7.74 18.57 19.12
C SER A 327 6.55 18.79 18.15
N GLU A 328 6.80 19.34 16.96
CA GLU A 328 5.76 19.62 15.97
C GLU A 328 5.40 18.41 15.11
N ARG A 329 6.25 17.37 15.07
CA ARG A 329 5.99 16.11 14.35
C ARG A 329 4.72 15.39 14.81
N ARG A 330 4.27 15.61 16.05
CA ARG A 330 3.06 14.98 16.61
C ARG A 330 1.77 15.69 16.17
N SER A 331 1.83 16.99 15.87
CA SER A 331 0.65 17.79 15.47
C SER A 331 0.38 17.72 13.97
N ALA A 332 1.40 17.53 13.13
CA ALA A 332 1.28 17.48 11.66
C ALA A 332 0.59 16.20 11.11
N VAL A 333 0.28 15.22 11.97
CA VAL A 333 -0.46 14.01 11.58
C VAL A 333 -1.97 14.30 11.37
N ALA A 334 -2.44 15.51 11.67
CA ALA A 334 -3.87 15.82 11.81
C ALA A 334 -4.47 16.74 10.72
N VAL A 335 -3.71 17.23 9.73
CA VAL A 335 -4.26 18.13 8.70
C VAL A 335 -3.92 17.64 7.30
N PRO A 336 -4.90 17.22 6.48
CA PRO A 336 -4.69 17.12 5.04
C PRO A 336 -4.63 18.55 4.46
N PRO A 337 -3.74 18.85 3.50
CA PRO A 337 -3.84 20.10 2.74
C PRO A 337 -5.10 20.10 1.91
N ALA A 338 -5.68 21.30 1.79
CA ALA A 338 -6.87 21.61 0.99
C ALA A 338 -6.72 21.27 -0.49
#